data_b0f8c8e2fcaac80666e9ebfd1eff8c3e
#
_entry.id   b0f8c8e2fcaac80666e9ebfd1eff8c3e
#
_cell.length_a   1.000
_cell.length_b   1.000
_cell.length_c   1.000
_cell.angle_alpha   90.00
_cell.angle_beta   90.00
_cell.angle_gamma   90.00
#
_symmetry.space_group_name_H-M   'P 1'
#
loop_
_entity.id
_entity.type
_entity.pdbx_description
1 polymer ?
#
loop_
_entity_poly.entity_id
_entity_poly.type
_entity_poly.pdbx_seq_one_letter_code
_entity_poly.pdbx_strand_id
1 'polypeptide(L)'
;MLRLSNMRPPFFLLLAAVSVLAVPSPSSGLDRSFWGGYRGSQFDMPMTWSESGFLTTVLVGTPRQDLTVFVDWTWVSFIVMSNRCNDSWNASSCFFPQQAIWNARTSSTLKNLSGVYEDYTWRPNHFFFDYPMHVEIAADMVQVGDVARDTVFQLSDLTFNTEVLGHTFPFSGIYGLSPVFDGDGLDYQSPFYQQWKLGAWREPLAGFVYCHNDSIKATCDGHDGVQTLGGIRTDLIDNGDIWWYDVQKYADVNALDFVYDPPVYNYWAVELQSLKIGTEEQKIEPTSNTSGRAAIFDHASYGRGAPLTPNAYMRLVDITQAKPAKPKAPPNNGEQGFFSVECSRIGEFPEIRYAFVGQDREWLITAQNYVAVLEDGSCALNVRALAKGDEFIGNFGETFAIDKYITLDFENLRVGISDVRW
;
A
#
# COMPACT_ATOMS: atom_id res chain seq x y z
N MET A 1 -2.43 3.17 -19.93
CA MET A 1 -2.46 3.45 -18.52
C MET A 1 -3.25 4.70 -18.24
N LEU A 2 -4.15 4.64 -17.28
CA LEU A 2 -4.98 5.77 -16.87
C LEU A 2 -4.16 6.63 -15.90
N ARG A 3 -3.79 7.85 -16.32
CA ARG A 3 -3.37 8.88 -15.35
C ARG A 3 -4.61 9.58 -14.84
N LEU A 4 -4.72 9.64 -13.55
CA LEU A 4 -5.68 10.53 -12.90
C LEU A 4 -5.25 11.97 -13.21
N SER A 5 -6.00 12.66 -14.07
CA SER A 5 -5.61 14.00 -14.57
C SER A 5 -5.60 15.09 -13.49
N ASN A 6 -6.09 14.79 -12.32
CA ASN A 6 -5.96 15.68 -11.17
C ASN A 6 -4.57 15.60 -10.51
N MET A 7 -3.66 14.79 -11.08
CA MET A 7 -2.36 14.54 -10.49
C MET A 7 -1.21 15.04 -11.34
N ARG A 8 -1.19 16.27 -11.78
CA ARG A 8 -0.01 17.08 -12.15
C ARG A 8 -0.07 17.78 -13.50
N PRO A 9 0.38 19.04 -13.54
CA PRO A 9 0.87 19.66 -14.78
C PRO A 9 2.18 18.99 -15.24
N PRO A 10 2.53 19.10 -16.53
CA PRO A 10 3.71 18.45 -17.09
C PRO A 10 5.00 18.91 -16.39
N PHE A 11 5.83 17.97 -15.99
CA PHE A 11 7.15 18.23 -15.45
C PHE A 11 8.00 18.99 -16.49
N PHE A 12 8.15 20.29 -16.31
CA PHE A 12 9.30 20.99 -16.82
C PHE A 12 10.48 20.67 -15.90
N LEU A 13 11.51 20.06 -16.45
CA LEU A 13 12.80 19.89 -15.78
C LEU A 13 13.34 21.28 -15.40
N LEU A 14 13.05 21.74 -14.22
CA LEU A 14 13.83 22.74 -13.54
C LEU A 14 14.77 21.99 -12.61
N LEU A 15 16.04 21.97 -12.95
CA LEU A 15 17.14 21.65 -12.04
C LEU A 15 17.10 22.67 -10.89
N ALA A 16 16.30 22.40 -9.89
CA ALA A 16 16.37 23.11 -8.61
C ALA A 16 17.41 22.38 -7.77
N ALA A 17 18.47 23.10 -7.42
CA ALA A 17 19.44 22.66 -6.44
C ALA A 17 18.69 22.27 -5.16
N VAL A 18 18.72 21.00 -4.81
CA VAL A 18 18.23 20.50 -3.54
C VAL A 18 19.14 21.07 -2.47
N SER A 19 18.68 22.11 -1.81
CA SER A 19 19.25 22.53 -0.54
C SER A 19 18.97 21.42 0.44
N VAL A 20 20.00 20.66 0.78
CA VAL A 20 19.97 19.71 1.91
C VAL A 20 19.69 20.55 3.15
N LEU A 21 18.44 20.62 3.56
CA LEU A 21 18.09 21.08 4.89
C LEU A 21 18.67 20.04 5.86
N ALA A 22 19.75 20.45 6.53
CA ALA A 22 20.32 19.66 7.61
C ALA A 22 19.21 19.39 8.63
N VAL A 23 18.79 18.13 8.76
CA VAL A 23 17.94 17.71 9.85
C VAL A 23 18.67 18.07 11.14
N PRO A 24 18.07 18.85 12.05
CA PRO A 24 18.73 19.21 13.28
C PRO A 24 19.10 17.92 14.03
N SER A 25 20.38 17.76 14.36
CA SER A 25 20.83 16.71 15.26
C SER A 25 20.02 16.78 16.55
N PRO A 26 19.47 15.66 17.05
CA PRO A 26 18.77 15.70 18.32
C PRO A 26 19.72 16.21 19.39
N SER A 27 19.43 17.37 19.95
CA SER A 27 20.18 17.89 21.09
C SER A 27 20.09 16.90 22.22
N SER A 28 21.22 16.34 22.60
CA SER A 28 21.39 15.55 23.82
C SER A 28 21.04 16.42 25.02
N GLY A 29 19.81 16.31 25.56
CA GLY A 29 19.47 17.08 26.73
C GLY A 29 18.02 17.24 27.09
N LEU A 30 17.09 16.46 26.55
CA LEU A 30 15.72 16.44 27.08
C LEU A 30 15.61 15.38 28.17
N ASP A 31 15.50 15.88 29.41
CA ASP A 31 15.21 15.09 30.60
C ASP A 31 13.91 14.31 30.42
N ARG A 32 14.00 13.00 30.24
CA ARG A 32 12.88 12.09 29.99
C ARG A 32 12.00 11.85 31.22
N SER A 33 12.31 12.46 32.35
CA SER A 33 11.59 12.26 33.60
C SER A 33 10.25 13.01 33.69
N PHE A 34 9.97 13.94 32.77
CA PHE A 34 8.76 14.79 32.83
C PHE A 34 7.56 14.25 32.07
N TRP A 35 7.72 13.22 31.22
CA TRP A 35 6.63 12.65 30.40
C TRP A 35 6.07 11.39 31.07
N GLY A 36 5.42 11.56 32.21
CA GLY A 36 4.70 10.48 32.88
C GLY A 36 3.55 9.97 31.98
N GLY A 37 3.75 8.80 31.38
CA GLY A 37 2.67 8.02 30.79
C GLY A 37 2.68 7.79 29.29
N TYR A 38 3.38 8.57 28.48
CA TYR A 38 3.43 8.34 27.03
C TYR A 38 4.61 7.43 26.66
N ARG A 39 4.29 6.20 26.31
CA ARG A 39 5.26 5.26 25.73
C ARG A 39 5.22 5.42 24.21
N GLY A 40 6.33 5.81 23.61
CA GLY A 40 6.53 5.84 22.17
C GLY A 40 6.07 7.12 21.45
N SER A 41 6.34 7.15 20.17
CA SER A 41 6.09 8.26 19.24
C SER A 41 4.85 8.02 18.38
N GLN A 42 4.35 9.09 17.78
CA GLN A 42 3.48 9.08 16.62
C GLN A 42 4.17 9.87 15.52
N PHE A 43 4.10 9.40 14.29
CA PHE A 43 4.72 10.05 13.15
C PHE A 43 3.84 10.00 11.92
N ASP A 44 3.64 11.16 11.30
CA ASP A 44 2.95 11.30 10.04
C ASP A 44 3.95 11.14 8.90
N MET A 45 4.01 9.96 8.34
CA MET A 45 4.90 9.60 7.25
C MET A 45 4.34 10.16 5.93
N PRO A 46 5.05 11.10 5.29
CA PRO A 46 4.59 11.71 4.06
C PRO A 46 4.62 10.70 2.92
N MET A 47 3.57 10.69 2.12
CA MET A 47 3.39 9.76 1.02
C MET A 47 3.33 10.50 -0.31
N THR A 48 4.13 10.07 -1.27
CA THR A 48 4.09 10.57 -2.64
C THR A 48 3.46 9.50 -3.53
N TRP A 49 2.41 9.86 -4.25
CA TRP A 49 1.79 8.94 -5.20
C TRP A 49 2.71 8.69 -6.39
N SER A 50 2.89 7.44 -6.72
CA SER A 50 3.46 6.99 -7.98
C SER A 50 2.42 6.20 -8.75
N GLU A 51 2.68 5.88 -10.01
CA GLU A 51 1.77 5.06 -10.82
C GLU A 51 1.54 3.66 -10.25
N SER A 52 2.35 3.25 -9.28
CA SER A 52 2.31 1.92 -8.66
C SER A 52 1.73 1.92 -7.25
N GLY A 53 1.64 3.10 -6.63
CA GLY A 53 1.19 3.26 -5.25
C GLY A 53 2.01 4.33 -4.53
N PHE A 54 2.04 4.28 -3.21
CA PHE A 54 2.61 5.34 -2.39
C PHE A 54 4.06 5.06 -2.02
N LEU A 55 4.91 6.07 -2.23
CA LEU A 55 6.32 6.06 -1.88
C LEU A 55 6.59 6.96 -0.68
N THR A 56 7.56 6.57 0.13
CA THR A 56 8.10 7.37 1.23
C THR A 56 9.59 7.15 1.38
N THR A 57 10.22 7.81 2.37
CA THR A 57 11.64 7.61 2.69
C THR A 57 11.80 6.95 4.05
N VAL A 58 12.63 5.91 4.10
CA VAL A 58 13.06 5.21 5.29
C VAL A 58 14.58 5.22 5.37
N LEU A 59 15.14 5.35 6.56
CA LEU A 59 16.57 5.36 6.78
C LEU A 59 17.03 3.99 7.30
N VAL A 60 18.07 3.43 6.71
CA VAL A 60 18.56 2.08 7.09
C VAL A 60 20.08 2.10 7.32
N GLY A 61 20.52 1.43 8.38
CA GLY A 61 21.94 1.17 8.66
C GLY A 61 22.64 2.21 9.53
N THR A 62 23.95 1.99 9.73
CA THR A 62 24.84 2.90 10.46
C THR A 62 26.19 3.01 9.71
N PRO A 63 26.53 4.14 9.06
CA PRO A 63 25.74 5.36 8.98
C PRO A 63 24.41 5.14 8.23
N ARG A 64 23.42 5.97 8.50
CA ARG A 64 22.10 5.90 7.88
C ARG A 64 22.19 6.20 6.39
N GLN A 65 21.43 5.44 5.61
CA GLN A 65 21.26 5.64 4.18
C GLN A 65 19.76 5.82 3.89
N ASP A 66 19.43 6.83 3.10
CA ASP A 66 18.06 7.15 2.71
C ASP A 66 17.61 6.19 1.61
N LEU A 67 16.49 5.52 1.83
CA LEU A 67 15.87 4.65 0.84
C LEU A 67 14.46 5.15 0.53
N THR A 68 14.19 5.36 -0.74
CA THR A 68 12.80 5.50 -1.20
C THR A 68 12.17 4.12 -1.23
N VAL A 69 11.09 3.93 -0.49
CA VAL A 69 10.43 2.65 -0.35
C VAL A 69 8.97 2.76 -0.76
N PHE A 70 8.46 1.68 -1.31
CA PHE A 70 7.05 1.48 -1.55
C PHE A 70 6.37 1.03 -0.25
N VAL A 71 5.27 1.66 0.14
CA VAL A 71 4.49 1.23 1.31
C VAL A 71 3.40 0.29 0.86
N ASP A 72 3.33 -0.89 1.49
CA ASP A 72 2.41 -1.95 1.09
C ASP A 72 1.74 -2.57 2.32
N TRP A 73 0.40 -2.51 2.37
CA TRP A 73 -0.35 -3.07 3.50
C TRP A 73 -0.48 -4.59 3.46
N THR A 74 -0.13 -5.20 2.33
CA THR A 74 -0.19 -6.65 2.15
C THR A 74 1.18 -7.32 2.23
N TRP A 75 2.27 -6.55 2.12
CA TRP A 75 3.60 -7.10 2.18
C TRP A 75 4.01 -7.37 3.63
N VAL A 76 4.45 -8.60 3.88
CA VAL A 76 5.00 -8.99 5.18
C VAL A 76 6.43 -8.46 5.32
N SER A 77 6.81 -8.05 6.53
CA SER A 77 8.16 -7.57 6.81
C SER A 77 8.56 -6.29 6.03
N PHE A 78 9.84 -6.08 5.91
CA PHE A 78 10.45 -5.03 5.11
C PHE A 78 11.48 -5.67 4.19
N ILE A 79 11.33 -5.50 2.88
CA ILE A 79 12.32 -6.00 1.94
C ILE A 79 13.19 -4.85 1.41
N VAL A 80 14.50 -5.06 1.38
CA VAL A 80 15.47 -4.05 0.96
C VAL A 80 16.32 -4.59 -0.17
N MET A 81 16.38 -3.84 -1.26
CA MET A 81 17.37 -4.08 -2.31
C MET A 81 18.73 -3.60 -1.85
N SER A 82 19.73 -4.47 -1.92
CA SER A 82 21.06 -4.17 -1.48
C SER A 82 22.12 -4.45 -2.53
N ASN A 83 23.33 -3.96 -2.29
CA ASN A 83 24.47 -4.27 -3.14
C ASN A 83 24.88 -5.75 -3.14
N ARG A 84 24.23 -6.61 -2.34
CA ARG A 84 24.33 -8.08 -2.42
C ARG A 84 23.78 -8.65 -3.71
N CYS A 85 22.86 -7.95 -4.35
CA CYS A 85 22.38 -8.27 -5.68
C CYS A 85 23.54 -8.49 -6.68
N ASN A 86 24.68 -7.79 -6.53
CA ASN A 86 25.86 -8.00 -7.38
C ASN A 86 26.49 -9.38 -7.23
N ASP A 87 26.22 -10.05 -6.12
CA ASP A 87 26.76 -11.36 -5.82
C ASP A 87 25.80 -12.48 -6.28
N SER A 88 24.62 -12.11 -6.83
CA SER A 88 23.61 -13.06 -7.30
C SER A 88 23.96 -13.60 -8.70
N TRP A 89 23.34 -14.73 -9.05
CA TRP A 89 23.47 -15.35 -10.37
C TRP A 89 22.95 -14.47 -11.53
N ASN A 90 22.12 -13.47 -11.22
CA ASN A 90 21.55 -12.53 -12.19
C ASN A 90 22.01 -11.09 -11.95
N ALA A 91 23.31 -10.91 -11.72
CA ALA A 91 23.91 -9.62 -11.36
C ALA A 91 23.63 -8.49 -12.37
N SER A 92 23.29 -8.81 -13.63
CA SER A 92 22.93 -7.80 -14.63
C SER A 92 21.62 -7.08 -14.31
N SER A 93 20.75 -7.64 -13.48
CA SER A 93 19.50 -7.01 -13.04
C SER A 93 19.66 -6.02 -11.89
N CYS A 94 20.88 -5.89 -11.34
CA CYS A 94 21.13 -5.09 -10.14
C CYS A 94 21.36 -3.60 -10.38
N PHE A 95 21.35 -3.14 -11.61
CA PHE A 95 21.74 -1.78 -11.96
C PHE A 95 20.66 -1.06 -12.73
N PHE A 96 19.62 -0.65 -12.01
CA PHE A 96 18.71 0.33 -12.58
C PHE A 96 19.16 1.73 -12.17
N PRO A 97 19.50 2.62 -13.11
CA PRO A 97 20.15 3.90 -12.81
C PRO A 97 19.37 4.83 -11.87
N GLN A 98 18.09 4.55 -11.68
CA GLN A 98 17.18 5.39 -10.90
C GLN A 98 16.85 4.82 -9.51
N GLN A 99 17.35 3.64 -9.17
CA GLN A 99 17.17 3.03 -7.86
C GLN A 99 18.38 3.27 -6.97
N ALA A 100 18.15 3.82 -5.78
CA ALA A 100 19.15 3.85 -4.73
C ALA A 100 19.23 2.45 -4.10
N ILE A 101 20.36 1.77 -4.27
CA ILE A 101 20.60 0.46 -3.66
C ILE A 101 21.27 0.68 -2.31
N TRP A 102 20.74 0.06 -1.26
CA TRP A 102 21.35 0.11 0.05
C TRP A 102 22.70 -0.59 0.05
N ASN A 103 23.72 0.10 0.55
CA ASN A 103 25.06 -0.48 0.70
C ASN A 103 25.19 -1.19 2.05
N ALA A 104 24.83 -2.45 2.08
CA ALA A 104 24.88 -3.30 3.26
C ALA A 104 26.31 -3.39 3.86
N ARG A 105 27.36 -3.31 3.00
CA ARG A 105 28.75 -3.45 3.43
C ARG A 105 29.25 -2.27 4.26
N THR A 106 28.60 -1.13 4.20
CA THR A 106 28.99 0.07 4.96
C THR A 106 28.29 0.19 6.30
N SER A 107 27.26 -0.61 6.56
CA SER A 107 26.58 -0.57 7.84
C SER A 107 27.38 -1.34 8.91
N SER A 108 27.72 -0.62 9.98
CA SER A 108 28.43 -1.21 11.13
C SER A 108 27.51 -1.95 12.10
N THR A 109 26.20 -1.82 11.94
CA THR A 109 25.17 -2.43 12.80
C THR A 109 24.44 -3.59 12.15
N LEU A 110 24.75 -3.90 10.88
CA LEU A 110 24.16 -5.01 10.16
C LEU A 110 24.47 -6.36 10.83
N LYS A 111 23.45 -7.15 11.07
CA LYS A 111 23.51 -8.52 11.58
C LYS A 111 22.90 -9.46 10.55
N ASN A 112 23.65 -10.44 10.10
CA ASN A 112 23.10 -11.55 9.30
C ASN A 112 22.42 -12.54 10.27
N LEU A 113 21.17 -12.89 9.99
CA LEU A 113 20.34 -13.77 10.81
C LEU A 113 19.97 -15.09 10.10
N SER A 114 20.56 -15.40 8.95
CA SER A 114 20.32 -16.66 8.21
C SER A 114 20.62 -17.92 9.00
N GLY A 115 21.32 -17.82 10.13
CA GLY A 115 21.50 -18.94 11.07
C GLY A 115 20.41 -19.05 12.14
N VAL A 116 19.51 -18.07 12.23
CA VAL A 116 18.40 -18.01 13.20
C VAL A 116 17.06 -18.20 12.49
N TYR A 117 16.92 -17.61 11.33
CA TYR A 117 15.77 -17.74 10.45
C TYR A 117 16.19 -18.45 9.17
N GLU A 118 15.28 -19.22 8.60
CA GLU A 118 15.49 -19.82 7.28
C GLU A 118 15.39 -18.76 6.20
N ASP A 119 16.34 -18.74 5.26
CA ASP A 119 16.24 -17.95 4.06
C ASP A 119 15.14 -18.55 3.16
N TYR A 120 14.42 -17.72 2.44
CA TYR A 120 13.37 -18.20 1.57
C TYR A 120 13.34 -17.49 0.22
N THR A 121 12.45 -17.97 -0.64
CA THR A 121 12.38 -17.50 -2.02
C THR A 121 10.96 -17.03 -2.33
N TRP A 122 10.85 -15.78 -2.75
CA TRP A 122 9.63 -15.26 -3.31
C TRP A 122 9.45 -15.72 -4.74
N ARG A 123 8.24 -16.08 -5.11
CA ARG A 123 7.90 -16.42 -6.50
C ARG A 123 7.96 -15.19 -7.38
N PRO A 124 8.31 -15.35 -8.68
CA PRO A 124 8.25 -14.26 -9.62
C PRO A 124 6.91 -13.54 -9.61
N ASN A 125 6.99 -12.23 -9.52
CA ASN A 125 5.85 -11.34 -9.58
C ASN A 125 6.09 -10.36 -10.72
N HIS A 126 5.29 -10.44 -11.78
CA HIS A 126 5.41 -9.60 -12.98
C HIS A 126 5.39 -8.09 -12.72
N PHE A 127 4.97 -7.71 -11.52
CA PHE A 127 4.95 -6.33 -11.08
C PHE A 127 6.29 -5.86 -10.56
N PHE A 128 6.86 -6.63 -9.62
CA PHE A 128 8.03 -6.22 -8.87
C PHE A 128 9.30 -6.91 -9.35
N PHE A 129 9.22 -8.14 -9.81
CA PHE A 129 10.39 -8.92 -10.25
C PHE A 129 9.99 -10.09 -11.15
N ASP A 130 10.82 -10.39 -12.13
CA ASP A 130 10.56 -11.42 -13.16
C ASP A 130 11.15 -12.79 -12.83
N TYR A 131 12.03 -12.86 -11.82
CA TYR A 131 12.75 -14.07 -11.43
C TYR A 131 12.49 -14.41 -9.97
N PRO A 132 12.66 -15.69 -9.55
CA PRO A 132 12.64 -16.03 -8.14
C PRO A 132 13.59 -15.14 -7.36
N MET A 133 13.10 -14.50 -6.30
CA MET A 133 13.85 -13.58 -5.47
C MET A 133 14.21 -14.26 -4.16
N HIS A 134 15.50 -14.55 -3.97
CA HIS A 134 15.99 -15.08 -2.71
C HIS A 134 16.20 -13.96 -1.71
N VAL A 135 15.78 -14.18 -0.48
CA VAL A 135 15.93 -13.24 0.59
C VAL A 135 16.72 -13.86 1.74
N GLU A 136 17.72 -13.12 2.21
CA GLU A 136 18.42 -13.40 3.46
C GLU A 136 17.78 -12.59 4.58
N ILE A 137 17.66 -13.18 5.76
CA ILE A 137 17.12 -12.46 6.91
C ILE A 137 18.26 -11.74 7.63
N ALA A 138 18.02 -10.46 7.87
CA ALA A 138 18.99 -9.57 8.52
C ALA A 138 18.32 -8.68 9.56
N ALA A 139 19.11 -8.06 10.42
CA ALA A 139 18.66 -6.96 11.27
C ALA A 139 19.63 -5.80 11.17
N ASP A 140 19.09 -4.59 11.22
CA ASP A 140 19.86 -3.36 11.30
C ASP A 140 19.00 -2.24 11.88
N MET A 141 19.59 -1.05 12.07
CA MET A 141 18.87 0.14 12.47
C MET A 141 17.96 0.58 11.33
N VAL A 142 16.65 0.51 11.55
CA VAL A 142 15.63 1.04 10.66
C VAL A 142 14.99 2.24 11.34
N GLN A 143 14.97 3.38 10.63
CA GLN A 143 14.41 4.62 11.16
C GLN A 143 13.29 5.15 10.26
N VAL A 144 12.17 5.48 10.89
CA VAL A 144 11.04 6.19 10.31
C VAL A 144 10.77 7.42 11.18
N GLY A 145 10.86 8.61 10.60
CA GLY A 145 10.80 9.85 11.37
C GLY A 145 11.87 9.91 12.44
N ASP A 146 11.47 10.11 13.68
CA ASP A 146 12.36 10.14 14.86
C ASP A 146 12.53 8.77 15.54
N VAL A 147 11.79 7.76 15.10
CA VAL A 147 11.86 6.39 15.63
C VAL A 147 12.93 5.60 14.90
N ALA A 148 13.96 5.17 15.64
CA ALA A 148 15.02 4.31 15.13
C ALA A 148 15.18 3.08 16.04
N ARG A 149 15.09 1.88 15.48
CA ARG A 149 15.22 0.61 16.22
C ARG A 149 15.94 -0.44 15.38
N ASP A 150 16.64 -1.33 16.09
CA ASP A 150 17.11 -2.58 15.54
C ASP A 150 15.88 -3.41 15.10
N THR A 151 15.80 -3.70 13.81
CA THR A 151 14.60 -4.26 13.18
C THR A 151 15.02 -5.37 12.24
N VAL A 152 14.34 -6.51 12.30
CA VAL A 152 14.52 -7.64 11.39
C VAL A 152 13.85 -7.33 10.06
N PHE A 153 14.55 -7.63 8.97
CA PHE A 153 14.05 -7.40 7.61
C PHE A 153 14.70 -8.36 6.60
N GLN A 154 14.24 -8.30 5.37
CA GLN A 154 14.64 -9.16 4.28
C GLN A 154 15.62 -8.43 3.37
N LEU A 155 16.78 -9.05 3.09
CA LEU A 155 17.74 -8.58 2.10
C LEU A 155 17.52 -9.33 0.78
N SER A 156 17.12 -8.63 -0.24
CA SER A 156 16.91 -9.20 -1.57
C SER A 156 18.24 -9.36 -2.31
N ASP A 157 18.37 -10.48 -3.04
CA ASP A 157 19.43 -10.73 -4.00
C ASP A 157 19.10 -10.23 -5.41
N LEU A 158 17.91 -9.69 -5.63
CA LEU A 158 17.48 -9.08 -6.88
C LEU A 158 17.06 -7.62 -6.67
N THR A 159 17.10 -6.84 -7.74
CA THR A 159 16.40 -5.56 -7.82
C THR A 159 14.99 -5.77 -8.30
N PHE A 160 14.09 -4.87 -7.91
CA PHE A 160 12.73 -4.84 -8.44
C PHE A 160 12.76 -4.43 -9.91
N ASN A 161 11.82 -4.98 -10.67
CA ASN A 161 11.68 -4.62 -12.06
C ASN A 161 11.25 -3.15 -12.18
N THR A 162 12.10 -2.32 -12.79
CA THR A 162 11.84 -0.87 -12.92
C THR A 162 11.07 -0.52 -14.18
N GLU A 163 10.87 -1.46 -15.09
CA GLU A 163 10.24 -1.20 -16.40
C GLU A 163 8.98 -2.04 -16.59
N VAL A 164 8.22 -2.25 -15.56
CA VAL A 164 6.93 -2.90 -15.71
C VAL A 164 5.96 -1.92 -16.38
N LEU A 165 5.36 -2.35 -17.48
CA LEU A 165 4.37 -1.58 -18.25
C LEU A 165 4.87 -0.23 -18.80
N GLY A 166 6.17 -0.10 -19.01
CA GLY A 166 6.77 1.12 -19.51
C GLY A 166 6.90 2.22 -18.44
N HIS A 167 6.81 1.85 -17.17
CA HIS A 167 7.00 2.76 -16.04
C HIS A 167 8.24 2.40 -15.26
N THR A 168 8.87 3.44 -14.75
CA THR A 168 10.02 3.30 -13.85
C THR A 168 9.56 3.31 -12.41
N PHE A 169 9.93 2.30 -11.63
CA PHE A 169 9.67 2.24 -10.20
C PHE A 169 10.92 2.71 -9.44
N PRO A 170 10.95 3.95 -8.97
CA PRO A 170 12.15 4.52 -8.36
C PRO A 170 12.25 4.18 -6.86
N PHE A 171 11.96 2.94 -6.49
CA PHE A 171 12.03 2.52 -5.08
C PHE A 171 13.08 1.42 -4.85
N SER A 172 13.60 1.38 -3.63
CA SER A 172 14.71 0.53 -3.20
C SER A 172 14.31 -0.51 -2.17
N GLY A 173 13.02 -0.65 -1.92
CA GLY A 173 12.48 -1.59 -0.96
C GLY A 173 10.96 -1.49 -0.84
N ILE A 174 10.36 -2.45 -0.15
CA ILE A 174 8.94 -2.46 0.19
C ILE A 174 8.82 -2.43 1.70
N TYR A 175 8.25 -1.36 2.23
CA TYR A 175 7.93 -1.21 3.65
C TYR A 175 6.56 -1.82 3.91
N GLY A 176 6.57 -3.05 4.42
CA GLY A 176 5.34 -3.79 4.67
C GLY A 176 4.60 -3.32 5.92
N LEU A 177 3.28 -3.32 5.83
CA LEU A 177 2.36 -3.03 6.94
C LEU A 177 1.27 -4.10 7.05
N SER A 178 1.56 -5.35 6.66
CA SER A 178 0.61 -6.46 6.81
C SER A 178 0.29 -6.74 8.29
N PRO A 179 -0.89 -7.28 8.60
CA PRO A 179 -1.22 -7.69 9.95
C PRO A 179 -0.28 -8.80 10.42
N VAL A 180 -0.12 -8.91 11.74
CA VAL A 180 0.71 -9.92 12.39
C VAL A 180 -0.19 -10.84 13.22
N PHE A 181 -0.15 -12.12 12.93
CA PHE A 181 -0.92 -13.13 13.65
C PHE A 181 -0.06 -13.85 14.69
N ASP A 182 -0.74 -14.47 15.66
CA ASP A 182 -0.06 -15.27 16.68
C ASP A 182 0.76 -16.39 16.04
N GLY A 183 2.03 -16.47 16.43
CA GLY A 183 2.98 -17.45 15.91
C GLY A 183 3.87 -16.96 14.77
N ASP A 184 3.59 -15.79 14.20
CA ASP A 184 4.45 -15.21 13.15
C ASP A 184 5.84 -14.86 13.72
N GLY A 185 6.89 -15.34 13.06
CA GLY A 185 8.28 -14.97 13.35
C GLY A 185 8.58 -13.50 13.03
N LEU A 186 9.68 -12.96 13.54
CA LEU A 186 10.09 -11.57 13.29
C LEU A 186 10.34 -11.31 11.79
N ASP A 187 10.74 -12.30 11.04
CA ASP A 187 10.95 -12.27 9.59
C ASP A 187 9.67 -12.07 8.77
N TYR A 188 8.50 -12.35 9.40
CA TYR A 188 7.16 -12.10 8.83
C TYR A 188 6.44 -10.92 9.46
N GLN A 189 7.09 -10.17 10.37
CA GLN A 189 6.47 -9.03 11.03
C GLN A 189 6.89 -7.71 10.38
N SER A 190 5.95 -6.81 10.18
CA SER A 190 6.25 -5.46 9.70
C SER A 190 7.22 -4.72 10.62
N PRO A 191 8.06 -3.81 10.12
CA PRO A 191 8.94 -3.00 10.96
C PRO A 191 8.16 -2.21 12.02
N PHE A 192 7.00 -1.67 11.63
CA PHE A 192 6.13 -0.96 12.55
C PHE A 192 5.74 -1.80 13.76
N TYR A 193 5.26 -3.04 13.51
CA TYR A 193 4.85 -3.94 14.59
C TYR A 193 6.02 -4.32 15.51
N GLN A 194 7.17 -4.68 14.94
CA GLN A 194 8.38 -4.98 15.72
C GLN A 194 8.77 -3.81 16.62
N GLN A 195 8.80 -2.59 16.07
CA GLN A 195 9.16 -1.39 16.79
C GLN A 195 8.11 -1.01 17.86
N TRP A 196 6.82 -1.25 17.59
CA TRP A 196 5.77 -1.07 18.59
C TRP A 196 5.94 -2.03 19.77
N LYS A 197 6.20 -3.31 19.52
CA LYS A 197 6.48 -4.30 20.57
C LYS A 197 7.68 -3.90 21.45
N LEU A 198 8.62 -3.16 20.89
CA LEU A 198 9.77 -2.58 21.61
C LEU A 198 9.43 -1.24 22.31
N GLY A 199 8.17 -0.81 22.28
CA GLY A 199 7.71 0.42 22.92
C GLY A 199 8.13 1.72 22.20
N ALA A 200 8.48 1.63 20.92
CA ALA A 200 8.90 2.80 20.14
C ALA A 200 7.70 3.63 19.65
N TRP A 201 6.59 3.00 19.37
CA TRP A 201 5.35 3.65 18.93
C TRP A 201 4.36 3.76 20.09
N ARG A 202 3.55 4.83 20.08
CA ARG A 202 2.58 5.13 21.15
C ARG A 202 1.44 4.12 21.16
N GLU A 203 0.88 3.84 19.98
CA GLU A 203 -0.28 2.97 19.79
C GLU A 203 0.00 1.95 18.68
N PRO A 204 -0.65 0.77 18.70
CA PRO A 204 -0.53 -0.25 17.66
C PRO A 204 -1.37 0.09 16.42
N LEU A 205 -1.50 1.38 16.11
CA LEU A 205 -2.36 1.89 15.06
C LEU A 205 -1.55 2.50 13.93
N ALA A 206 -1.95 2.21 12.70
CA ALA A 206 -1.46 2.88 11.52
C ALA A 206 -2.67 3.47 10.76
N GLY A 207 -2.71 4.80 10.62
CA GLY A 207 -3.79 5.51 9.96
C GLY A 207 -3.37 5.98 8.57
N PHE A 208 -4.30 6.06 7.62
CA PHE A 208 -4.02 6.52 6.26
C PHE A 208 -5.10 7.46 5.76
N VAL A 209 -4.65 8.54 5.12
CA VAL A 209 -5.50 9.47 4.38
C VAL A 209 -4.91 9.75 3.01
N TYR A 210 -5.77 9.78 2.00
CA TYR A 210 -5.40 10.07 0.62
C TYR A 210 -5.79 11.49 0.23
N CYS A 211 -4.82 12.37 0.07
CA CYS A 211 -4.99 13.76 -0.37
C CYS A 211 -4.93 13.84 -1.91
N HIS A 212 -5.97 13.30 -2.54
CA HIS A 212 -6.03 12.98 -3.97
C HIS A 212 -6.12 14.19 -4.93
N ASN A 213 -6.32 15.39 -4.41
CA ASN A 213 -6.39 16.59 -5.24
C ASN A 213 -5.69 17.80 -4.59
N ASP A 214 -5.36 18.80 -5.38
CA ASP A 214 -4.58 19.95 -4.93
C ASP A 214 -5.27 20.80 -3.86
N SER A 215 -6.61 20.80 -3.81
CA SER A 215 -7.36 21.58 -2.82
C SER A 215 -7.23 21.04 -1.40
N ILE A 216 -7.01 19.71 -1.26
CA ILE A 216 -6.91 19.04 0.04
C ILE A 216 -5.46 18.68 0.40
N LYS A 217 -4.49 18.81 -0.52
CA LYS A 217 -3.07 18.53 -0.24
C LYS A 217 -2.49 19.35 0.90
N ALA A 218 -3.04 20.55 1.15
CA ALA A 218 -2.61 21.36 2.30
C ALA A 218 -2.83 20.62 3.65
N THR A 219 -3.82 19.74 3.73
CA THR A 219 -4.10 18.91 4.90
C THR A 219 -3.03 17.81 5.11
N CYS A 220 -2.35 17.44 4.02
CA CYS A 220 -1.24 16.50 4.00
C CYS A 220 0.12 17.20 3.79
N ASP A 221 0.26 18.44 4.23
CA ASP A 221 1.49 19.24 4.10
C ASP A 221 2.06 19.29 2.65
N GLY A 222 1.17 19.27 1.65
CA GLY A 222 1.51 19.26 0.23
C GLY A 222 1.78 17.87 -0.36
N HIS A 223 1.68 16.82 0.42
CA HIS A 223 1.86 15.44 -0.04
C HIS A 223 0.57 14.84 -0.61
N ASP A 224 0.71 13.74 -1.35
CA ASP A 224 -0.41 13.02 -1.95
C ASP A 224 -1.18 12.17 -0.93
N GLY A 225 -0.59 11.92 0.23
CA GLY A 225 -1.20 11.21 1.35
C GLY A 225 -0.32 11.22 2.58
N VAL A 226 -0.86 10.72 3.68
CA VAL A 226 -0.14 10.55 4.94
C VAL A 226 -0.44 9.16 5.50
N GLN A 227 0.61 8.43 5.86
CA GLN A 227 0.53 7.21 6.65
C GLN A 227 0.97 7.56 8.09
N THR A 228 0.03 7.72 9.00
CA THR A 228 0.33 7.94 10.41
C THR A 228 0.70 6.63 11.08
N LEU A 229 1.86 6.56 11.72
CA LEU A 229 2.31 5.41 12.49
C LEU A 229 2.30 5.72 14.00
N GLY A 230 1.88 4.77 14.81
CA GLY A 230 1.82 4.92 16.27
C GLY A 230 0.61 5.71 16.78
N GLY A 231 -0.42 5.85 15.97
CA GLY A 231 -1.66 6.57 16.28
C GLY A 231 -2.45 6.88 15.02
N ILE A 232 -3.41 7.78 15.15
CA ILE A 232 -4.27 8.26 14.06
C ILE A 232 -4.45 9.78 14.13
N ARG A 233 -4.78 10.38 13.00
CA ARG A 233 -5.12 11.81 12.88
C ARG A 233 -6.60 12.01 13.18
N THR A 234 -6.94 12.08 14.48
CA THR A 234 -8.34 12.28 14.92
C THR A 234 -8.94 13.60 14.46
N ASP A 235 -8.11 14.59 14.16
CA ASP A 235 -8.50 15.86 13.57
C ASP A 235 -9.05 15.73 12.15
N LEU A 236 -8.70 14.65 11.43
CA LEU A 236 -9.18 14.34 10.09
C LEU A 236 -10.40 13.41 10.07
N ILE A 237 -10.81 12.87 11.21
CA ILE A 237 -11.96 11.97 11.31
C ILE A 237 -13.21 12.80 11.59
N ASP A 238 -14.21 12.68 10.73
CA ASP A 238 -15.47 13.38 10.94
C ASP A 238 -16.20 12.82 12.17
N ASN A 239 -16.61 13.72 13.06
CA ASN A 239 -17.27 13.43 14.36
C ASN A 239 -16.50 12.46 15.29
N GLY A 240 -15.28 12.01 14.93
CA GLY A 240 -14.51 11.03 15.67
C GLY A 240 -15.02 9.59 15.55
N ASP A 241 -15.94 9.32 14.63
CA ASP A 241 -16.54 8.00 14.44
C ASP A 241 -15.64 7.09 13.61
N ILE A 242 -15.34 5.91 14.15
CA ILE A 242 -14.58 4.85 13.46
C ILE A 242 -15.42 3.58 13.47
N TRP A 243 -15.73 3.06 12.28
CA TRP A 243 -16.40 1.78 12.11
C TRP A 243 -15.34 0.68 11.97
N TRP A 244 -15.32 -0.22 12.96
CA TRP A 244 -14.33 -1.28 13.04
C TRP A 244 -14.85 -2.59 12.48
N TYR A 245 -14.01 -3.27 11.68
CA TYR A 245 -14.27 -4.55 11.03
C TYR A 245 -13.16 -5.53 11.38
N ASP A 246 -13.53 -6.68 11.92
CA ASP A 246 -12.58 -7.70 12.35
C ASP A 246 -11.87 -8.34 11.16
N VAL A 247 -10.56 -8.41 11.24
CA VAL A 247 -9.72 -9.10 10.26
C VAL A 247 -9.78 -10.59 10.48
N GLN A 248 -9.89 -11.33 9.39
CA GLN A 248 -9.91 -12.78 9.40
C GLN A 248 -8.72 -13.35 8.63
N LYS A 249 -8.18 -14.45 9.13
CA LYS A 249 -7.16 -15.21 8.43
C LYS A 249 -7.83 -16.26 7.54
N TYR A 250 -7.83 -16.02 6.26
CA TYR A 250 -8.36 -16.94 5.28
C TYR A 250 -7.24 -17.90 4.84
N ALA A 251 -7.29 -19.15 5.28
CA ALA A 251 -6.26 -20.14 4.99
C ALA A 251 -6.18 -20.56 3.50
N ASP A 252 -7.21 -20.25 2.75
CA ASP A 252 -7.36 -20.56 1.34
C ASP A 252 -7.21 -19.34 0.40
N VAL A 253 -6.90 -18.16 0.94
CA VAL A 253 -6.53 -17.00 0.13
C VAL A 253 -5.09 -17.18 -0.38
N ASN A 254 -4.97 -17.94 -1.45
CA ASN A 254 -3.74 -18.12 -2.21
C ASN A 254 -3.53 -17.06 -3.28
N ALA A 255 -4.23 -15.97 -3.18
CA ALA A 255 -4.36 -15.03 -4.29
C ALA A 255 -3.06 -14.37 -4.71
N LEU A 256 -2.14 -14.25 -3.78
CA LEU A 256 -0.82 -13.73 -4.07
C LEU A 256 0.19 -14.86 -3.88
N ASP A 257 0.35 -15.65 -4.90
CA ASP A 257 1.32 -16.74 -5.00
C ASP A 257 2.79 -16.27 -4.93
N PHE A 258 3.11 -15.30 -4.07
CA PHE A 258 4.44 -14.71 -3.98
C PHE A 258 5.43 -15.53 -3.19
N VAL A 259 4.97 -16.42 -2.33
CA VAL A 259 5.84 -17.23 -1.48
C VAL A 259 5.79 -18.68 -1.92
N TYR A 260 6.94 -19.30 -2.09
CA TYR A 260 7.02 -20.70 -2.48
C TYR A 260 6.61 -21.66 -1.36
N ASP A 261 7.09 -21.42 -0.13
CA ASP A 261 6.83 -22.25 1.04
C ASP A 261 7.41 -21.61 2.31
N PRO A 262 6.65 -21.49 3.42
CA PRO A 262 5.21 -21.68 3.50
C PRO A 262 4.43 -20.51 2.90
N PRO A 263 3.17 -20.72 2.48
CA PRO A 263 2.33 -19.62 2.02
C PRO A 263 2.04 -18.64 3.15
N VAL A 264 2.10 -17.33 2.85
CA VAL A 264 1.81 -16.26 3.81
C VAL A 264 0.41 -15.73 3.55
N TYR A 265 -0.41 -15.64 4.60
CA TYR A 265 -1.81 -15.23 4.53
C TYR A 265 -2.09 -13.97 5.34
N ASN A 266 -1.11 -13.10 5.49
CA ASN A 266 -1.20 -11.95 6.37
C ASN A 266 -1.80 -10.75 5.62
N TYR A 267 -3.13 -10.76 5.46
CA TYR A 267 -3.86 -9.69 4.80
C TYR A 267 -4.83 -8.98 5.74
N TRP A 268 -4.98 -7.68 5.57
CA TRP A 268 -6.08 -6.91 6.17
C TRP A 268 -7.39 -7.26 5.46
N ALA A 269 -7.84 -8.49 5.66
CA ALA A 269 -9.01 -9.04 5.02
C ALA A 269 -10.21 -9.02 5.96
N VAL A 270 -11.29 -8.37 5.54
CA VAL A 270 -12.58 -8.34 6.24
C VAL A 270 -13.65 -9.00 5.38
N GLU A 271 -14.77 -9.41 5.97
CA GLU A 271 -15.84 -10.04 5.20
C GLU A 271 -16.73 -8.99 4.54
N LEU A 272 -16.89 -9.07 3.21
CA LEU A 272 -17.84 -8.25 2.45
C LEU A 272 -19.27 -8.78 2.65
N GLN A 273 -20.16 -7.94 3.12
CA GLN A 273 -21.57 -8.25 3.32
C GLN A 273 -22.37 -8.05 2.03
N SER A 274 -22.23 -6.88 1.40
CA SER A 274 -22.96 -6.55 0.17
C SER A 274 -22.18 -5.61 -0.74
N LEU A 275 -22.54 -5.65 -2.02
CA LEU A 275 -22.08 -4.77 -3.08
C LEU A 275 -23.30 -4.26 -3.84
N LYS A 276 -23.42 -2.94 -4.07
CA LYS A 276 -24.50 -2.35 -4.85
C LYS A 276 -23.95 -1.40 -5.92
N ILE A 277 -24.65 -1.35 -7.06
CA ILE A 277 -24.48 -0.32 -8.09
C ILE A 277 -25.75 0.54 -8.06
N GLY A 278 -25.62 1.77 -7.59
CA GLY A 278 -26.78 2.58 -7.22
C GLY A 278 -27.57 1.92 -6.09
N THR A 279 -28.84 1.56 -6.36
CA THR A 279 -29.70 0.83 -5.41
C THR A 279 -29.80 -0.67 -5.70
N GLU A 280 -29.20 -1.13 -6.79
CA GLU A 280 -29.28 -2.52 -7.23
C GLU A 280 -28.19 -3.37 -6.56
N GLU A 281 -28.61 -4.35 -5.77
CA GLU A 281 -27.70 -5.29 -5.14
C GLU A 281 -27.09 -6.23 -6.17
N GLN A 282 -25.77 -6.39 -6.10
CA GLN A 282 -25.00 -7.25 -6.97
C GLN A 282 -24.73 -8.58 -6.30
N LYS A 283 -24.87 -9.66 -7.05
CA LYS A 283 -24.58 -10.98 -6.53
C LYS A 283 -23.06 -11.12 -6.28
N ILE A 284 -22.71 -11.38 -5.05
CA ILE A 284 -21.38 -11.84 -4.67
C ILE A 284 -21.46 -13.35 -4.69
N GLU A 285 -20.81 -13.97 -5.69
CA GLU A 285 -20.76 -15.42 -5.75
C GLU A 285 -19.64 -15.88 -4.83
N PRO A 286 -19.95 -16.55 -3.69
CA PRO A 286 -18.92 -17.26 -2.96
C PRO A 286 -18.43 -18.37 -3.91
N THR A 287 -17.12 -18.45 -4.11
CA THR A 287 -16.52 -19.66 -4.61
C THR A 287 -16.78 -20.80 -3.61
N SER A 288 -16.44 -22.03 -3.95
CA SER A 288 -16.67 -23.20 -3.10
C SER A 288 -16.02 -23.10 -1.72
N ASN A 289 -15.18 -22.11 -1.48
CA ASN A 289 -14.40 -21.87 -0.27
C ASN A 289 -14.96 -20.68 0.51
N THR A 290 -14.66 -20.59 1.78
CA THR A 290 -15.13 -19.58 2.73
C THR A 290 -14.59 -18.16 2.42
N SER A 291 -13.53 -18.08 1.66
CA SER A 291 -12.84 -16.83 1.28
C SER A 291 -13.54 -16.00 0.21
N GLY A 292 -14.58 -16.50 -0.46
CA GLY A 292 -15.23 -15.82 -1.59
C GLY A 292 -15.90 -14.49 -1.27
N ARG A 293 -15.79 -14.01 -0.03
CA ARG A 293 -16.23 -12.68 0.41
C ARG A 293 -15.13 -11.86 1.08
N ALA A 294 -13.89 -12.30 1.01
CA ALA A 294 -12.78 -11.57 1.60
C ALA A 294 -12.54 -10.27 0.83
N ALA A 295 -12.56 -9.16 1.55
CA ALA A 295 -12.23 -7.83 1.08
C ALA A 295 -10.86 -7.45 1.65
N ILE A 296 -9.83 -7.43 0.82
CA ILE A 296 -8.47 -7.11 1.23
C ILE A 296 -8.27 -5.59 1.12
N PHE A 297 -7.82 -4.96 2.20
CA PHE A 297 -7.41 -3.56 2.20
C PHE A 297 -5.94 -3.45 1.80
N ASP A 298 -5.71 -2.74 0.70
CA ASP A 298 -4.37 -2.59 0.14
C ASP A 298 -4.33 -1.38 -0.80
N HIS A 299 -3.66 -0.32 -0.39
CA HIS A 299 -3.52 0.88 -1.23
C HIS A 299 -2.47 0.73 -2.35
N ALA A 300 -1.79 -0.40 -2.41
CA ALA A 300 -0.85 -0.73 -3.48
C ALA A 300 -1.54 -1.29 -4.74
N SER A 301 -2.85 -1.15 -4.89
CA SER A 301 -3.62 -1.84 -5.94
C SER A 301 -3.69 -1.12 -7.28
N TYR A 302 -2.67 -0.35 -7.63
CA TYR A 302 -2.45 0.18 -9.00
C TYR A 302 -3.55 1.07 -9.57
N GLY A 303 -4.02 2.02 -8.81
CA GLY A 303 -4.94 3.03 -9.30
C GLY A 303 -6.37 2.55 -9.48
N ARG A 304 -6.74 1.35 -8.98
CA ARG A 304 -8.08 0.79 -9.16
C ARG A 304 -8.60 0.07 -7.93
N GLY A 305 -8.34 0.67 -6.79
CA GLY A 305 -8.73 0.12 -5.49
C GLY A 305 -10.22 0.11 -5.20
N ALA A 306 -11.07 -0.13 -6.21
CA ALA A 306 -12.50 -0.34 -6.08
C ALA A 306 -12.88 -1.63 -6.84
N PRO A 307 -12.78 -2.80 -6.20
CA PRO A 307 -12.98 -4.08 -6.86
C PRO A 307 -14.45 -4.39 -7.11
N LEU A 308 -14.78 -4.87 -8.31
CA LEU A 308 -16.12 -5.31 -8.69
C LEU A 308 -16.08 -6.75 -9.19
N THR A 309 -17.07 -7.54 -8.82
CA THR A 309 -17.29 -8.83 -9.47
C THR A 309 -17.47 -8.63 -10.98
N PRO A 310 -17.14 -9.63 -11.84
CA PRO A 310 -17.32 -9.48 -13.28
C PRO A 310 -18.70 -9.01 -13.69
N ASN A 311 -19.73 -9.52 -13.03
CA ASN A 311 -21.14 -9.12 -13.32
C ASN A 311 -21.41 -7.68 -12.90
N ALA A 312 -20.95 -7.26 -11.72
CA ALA A 312 -21.10 -5.88 -11.25
C ALA A 312 -20.35 -4.89 -12.15
N TYR A 313 -19.15 -5.27 -12.61
CA TYR A 313 -18.37 -4.46 -13.53
C TYR A 313 -19.10 -4.27 -14.87
N MET A 314 -19.59 -5.36 -15.47
CA MET A 314 -20.36 -5.27 -16.72
C MET A 314 -21.67 -4.50 -16.52
N ARG A 315 -22.32 -4.62 -15.36
CA ARG A 315 -23.50 -3.82 -15.03
C ARG A 315 -23.19 -2.33 -14.98
N LEU A 316 -22.03 -1.95 -14.39
CA LEU A 316 -21.58 -0.56 -14.38
C LEU A 316 -21.28 -0.07 -15.80
N VAL A 317 -20.61 -0.87 -16.64
CA VAL A 317 -20.35 -0.59 -18.05
C VAL A 317 -21.65 -0.30 -18.81
N ASP A 318 -22.67 -1.13 -18.62
CA ASP A 318 -23.98 -0.97 -19.30
C ASP A 318 -24.69 0.32 -18.87
N ILE A 319 -24.75 0.62 -17.56
CA ILE A 319 -25.43 1.81 -17.04
C ILE A 319 -24.70 3.09 -17.49
N THR A 320 -23.38 3.10 -17.45
CA THR A 320 -22.58 4.26 -17.86
C THR A 320 -22.45 4.38 -19.38
N GLN A 321 -22.92 3.37 -20.12
CA GLN A 321 -22.73 3.26 -21.58
C GLN A 321 -21.24 3.34 -21.97
N ALA A 322 -20.39 2.80 -21.13
CA ALA A 322 -18.96 2.82 -21.32
C ALA A 322 -18.56 1.98 -22.56
N LYS A 323 -17.54 2.44 -23.26
CA LYS A 323 -17.08 1.80 -24.50
C LYS A 323 -15.65 1.29 -24.29
N PRO A 324 -15.29 0.11 -24.85
CA PRO A 324 -13.94 -0.36 -24.78
C PRO A 324 -12.97 0.70 -25.32
N ALA A 325 -11.98 1.06 -24.52
CA ALA A 325 -10.89 1.92 -24.92
C ALA A 325 -9.62 1.06 -25.12
N LYS A 326 -8.82 1.43 -26.11
CA LYS A 326 -7.52 0.77 -26.26
C LYS A 326 -6.63 1.21 -25.09
N PRO A 327 -6.10 0.29 -24.30
CA PRO A 327 -5.12 0.65 -23.30
C PRO A 327 -3.88 1.21 -23.97
N LYS A 328 -3.27 2.26 -23.41
CA LYS A 328 -1.97 2.77 -23.85
C LYS A 328 -0.83 1.80 -23.50
N ALA A 329 -1.06 0.96 -22.51
CA ALA A 329 -0.18 -0.12 -22.09
C ALA A 329 -1.00 -1.42 -21.96
N PRO A 330 -0.39 -2.60 -22.07
CA PRO A 330 -1.10 -3.85 -21.84
C PRO A 330 -1.66 -3.86 -20.42
N PRO A 331 -2.92 -4.35 -20.25
CA PRO A 331 -3.48 -4.51 -18.92
C PRO A 331 -2.65 -5.54 -18.16
N ASN A 332 -2.41 -5.25 -16.91
CA ASN A 332 -1.70 -6.17 -16.05
C ASN A 332 -2.58 -7.34 -15.62
N ASN A 333 -1.95 -8.49 -15.46
CA ASN A 333 -2.46 -9.64 -14.71
C ASN A 333 -3.89 -10.06 -15.10
N GLY A 334 -4.20 -10.07 -16.38
CA GLY A 334 -5.50 -10.49 -16.87
C GLY A 334 -6.63 -9.50 -16.60
N GLU A 335 -6.34 -8.31 -16.11
CA GLU A 335 -7.33 -7.25 -15.98
C GLU A 335 -7.95 -6.94 -17.33
N GLN A 336 -9.27 -6.81 -17.33
CA GLN A 336 -9.98 -6.41 -18.53
C GLN A 336 -9.59 -4.98 -18.93
N GLY A 337 -9.55 -4.72 -20.22
CA GLY A 337 -9.18 -3.41 -20.75
C GLY A 337 -10.02 -2.28 -20.17
N PHE A 338 -9.54 -1.06 -20.33
CA PHE A 338 -10.25 0.13 -19.87
C PHE A 338 -11.51 0.39 -20.68
N PHE A 339 -12.50 0.96 -20.01
CA PHE A 339 -13.72 1.43 -20.64
C PHE A 339 -13.80 2.96 -20.52
N SER A 340 -13.85 3.63 -21.67
CA SER A 340 -14.06 5.08 -21.71
C SER A 340 -15.50 5.43 -21.47
N VAL A 341 -15.71 6.56 -20.81
CA VAL A 341 -17.03 7.14 -20.53
C VAL A 341 -17.06 8.60 -20.98
N GLU A 342 -18.27 9.12 -21.13
CA GLU A 342 -18.47 10.53 -21.48
C GLU A 342 -18.32 11.41 -20.24
N CYS A 343 -17.30 12.28 -20.22
CA CYS A 343 -16.97 13.12 -19.06
C CYS A 343 -18.15 14.01 -18.61
N SER A 344 -18.93 14.53 -19.54
CA SER A 344 -20.09 15.39 -19.26
C SER A 344 -21.20 14.68 -18.48
N ARG A 345 -21.21 13.36 -18.48
CA ARG A 345 -22.25 12.53 -17.86
C ARG A 345 -21.86 11.98 -16.48
N ILE A 346 -20.69 12.28 -15.96
CA ILE A 346 -20.22 11.72 -14.68
C ILE A 346 -21.24 11.92 -13.55
N GLY A 347 -21.92 13.08 -13.50
CA GLY A 347 -22.95 13.35 -12.49
C GLY A 347 -24.23 12.50 -12.60
N GLU A 348 -24.40 11.75 -13.69
CA GLU A 348 -25.56 10.85 -13.90
C GLU A 348 -25.22 9.39 -13.50
N PHE A 349 -23.95 9.08 -13.26
CA PHE A 349 -23.51 7.70 -13.02
C PHE A 349 -23.84 7.26 -11.59
N PRO A 350 -24.16 5.97 -11.39
CA PRO A 350 -24.54 5.46 -10.09
C PRO A 350 -23.35 5.42 -9.13
N GLU A 351 -23.63 5.54 -7.84
CA GLU A 351 -22.64 5.26 -6.79
C GLU A 351 -22.38 3.76 -6.72
N ILE A 352 -21.15 3.40 -6.32
CA ILE A 352 -20.80 2.04 -5.90
C ILE A 352 -20.85 2.02 -4.37
N ARG A 353 -21.48 0.99 -3.79
CA ARG A 353 -21.67 0.87 -2.34
C ARG A 353 -21.20 -0.47 -1.86
N TYR A 354 -20.37 -0.46 -0.82
CA TYR A 354 -19.90 -1.66 -0.14
C TYR A 354 -20.37 -1.64 1.30
N ALA A 355 -20.79 -2.79 1.82
CA ALA A 355 -21.00 -3.01 3.23
C ALA A 355 -20.17 -4.21 3.69
N PHE A 356 -19.58 -4.10 4.87
CA PHE A 356 -18.78 -5.16 5.47
C PHE A 356 -19.49 -5.72 6.70
N VAL A 357 -19.27 -7.01 6.99
CA VAL A 357 -19.91 -7.69 8.11
C VAL A 357 -19.51 -7.04 9.44
N GLY A 358 -20.46 -6.94 10.35
CA GLY A 358 -20.28 -6.41 11.70
C GLY A 358 -20.78 -5.00 11.92
N GLN A 359 -21.10 -4.25 10.86
CA GLN A 359 -21.62 -2.89 10.97
C GLN A 359 -22.74 -2.62 9.94
N ASP A 360 -23.78 -1.88 10.34
CA ASP A 360 -24.86 -1.44 9.46
C ASP A 360 -24.46 -0.14 8.71
N ARG A 361 -23.31 -0.15 8.04
CA ARG A 361 -22.79 1.00 7.31
C ARG A 361 -22.49 0.62 5.87
N GLU A 362 -22.98 1.42 4.92
CA GLU A 362 -22.56 1.37 3.52
C GLU A 362 -21.49 2.43 3.24
N TRP A 363 -20.43 2.02 2.58
CA TRP A 363 -19.36 2.89 2.12
C TRP A 363 -19.52 3.21 0.65
N LEU A 364 -19.63 4.49 0.36
CA LEU A 364 -19.93 5.00 -0.98
C LEU A 364 -18.65 5.34 -1.73
N ILE A 365 -18.65 5.02 -3.03
CA ILE A 365 -17.69 5.59 -3.99
C ILE A 365 -18.54 6.31 -5.04
N THR A 366 -18.36 7.62 -5.14
CA THR A 366 -19.08 8.44 -6.11
C THR A 366 -18.47 8.31 -7.50
N ALA A 367 -19.22 8.68 -8.52
CA ALA A 367 -18.73 8.66 -9.90
C ALA A 367 -17.51 9.57 -10.09
N GLN A 368 -17.42 10.67 -9.38
CA GLN A 368 -16.26 11.56 -9.39
C GLN A 368 -14.98 10.86 -8.90
N ASN A 369 -15.12 9.88 -8.02
CA ASN A 369 -13.99 9.15 -7.44
C ASN A 369 -13.59 7.93 -8.29
N TYR A 370 -14.56 7.26 -8.95
CA TYR A 370 -14.27 6.08 -9.76
C TYR A 370 -14.13 6.35 -11.26
N VAL A 371 -14.27 7.59 -11.72
CA VAL A 371 -13.97 7.98 -13.11
C VAL A 371 -12.69 8.80 -13.12
N ALA A 372 -11.69 8.28 -13.83
CA ALA A 372 -10.46 9.00 -14.06
C ALA A 372 -10.55 9.86 -15.32
N VAL A 373 -10.01 11.07 -15.24
CA VAL A 373 -9.74 11.90 -16.42
C VAL A 373 -8.31 11.61 -16.90
N LEU A 374 -8.15 11.24 -18.15
CA LEU A 374 -6.87 10.87 -18.76
C LEU A 374 -6.09 12.12 -19.19
N GLU A 375 -4.80 11.93 -19.51
CA GLU A 375 -3.94 13.01 -20.00
C GLU A 375 -4.48 13.74 -21.25
N ASP A 376 -5.19 13.01 -22.10
CA ASP A 376 -5.79 13.55 -23.31
C ASP A 376 -7.16 14.22 -23.06
N GLY A 377 -7.58 14.31 -21.80
CA GLY A 377 -8.84 14.89 -21.38
C GLY A 377 -10.06 13.94 -21.53
N SER A 378 -9.86 12.72 -22.03
CA SER A 378 -10.91 11.70 -22.04
C SER A 378 -11.14 11.11 -20.65
N CYS A 379 -12.31 10.50 -20.43
CA CYS A 379 -12.67 9.89 -19.15
C CYS A 379 -12.78 8.37 -19.27
N ALA A 380 -12.41 7.66 -18.21
CA ALA A 380 -12.54 6.21 -18.16
C ALA A 380 -12.88 5.71 -16.75
N LEU A 381 -13.49 4.52 -16.68
CA LEU A 381 -13.79 3.85 -15.43
C LEU A 381 -12.48 3.43 -14.73
N ASN A 382 -12.29 3.92 -13.52
CA ASN A 382 -11.15 3.59 -12.66
C ASN A 382 -11.57 2.61 -11.54
N VAL A 383 -12.17 1.52 -11.95
CA VAL A 383 -12.58 0.40 -11.10
C VAL A 383 -11.91 -0.87 -11.58
N ARG A 384 -11.71 -1.81 -10.67
CA ARG A 384 -11.08 -3.09 -10.98
C ARG A 384 -12.15 -4.15 -11.23
N ALA A 385 -12.14 -4.75 -12.43
CA ALA A 385 -12.87 -5.99 -12.66
C ALA A 385 -12.06 -7.16 -12.12
N LEU A 386 -12.62 -7.91 -11.19
CA LEU A 386 -12.02 -9.15 -10.72
C LEU A 386 -12.01 -10.19 -11.85
N ALA A 387 -11.00 -11.04 -11.91
CA ALA A 387 -10.95 -12.13 -12.85
C ALA A 387 -12.03 -13.17 -12.51
N LYS A 388 -12.46 -13.92 -13.51
CA LYS A 388 -13.40 -15.02 -13.30
C LYS A 388 -12.70 -16.14 -12.53
N GLY A 389 -13.19 -16.44 -11.34
CA GLY A 389 -12.61 -17.47 -10.48
C GLY A 389 -11.75 -16.93 -9.35
N ASP A 390 -11.63 -15.62 -9.22
CA ASP A 390 -11.02 -15.01 -8.03
C ASP A 390 -11.81 -15.44 -6.80
N GLU A 391 -11.10 -15.92 -5.81
CA GLU A 391 -11.67 -16.49 -4.57
C GLU A 391 -12.04 -15.40 -3.55
N PHE A 392 -11.79 -14.15 -3.87
CA PHE A 392 -12.04 -13.00 -3.00
C PHE A 392 -12.41 -11.76 -3.82
N ILE A 393 -12.96 -10.75 -3.15
CA ILE A 393 -13.40 -9.50 -3.80
C ILE A 393 -12.23 -8.59 -4.18
N GLY A 394 -11.03 -8.93 -3.77
CA GLY A 394 -9.82 -8.20 -4.16
C GLY A 394 -9.54 -6.96 -3.34
N ASN A 395 -8.62 -6.12 -3.84
CA ASN A 395 -7.99 -5.09 -3.05
C ASN A 395 -8.79 -3.78 -3.04
N PHE A 396 -9.12 -3.33 -1.82
CA PHE A 396 -9.68 -2.01 -1.55
C PHE A 396 -8.52 -1.03 -1.35
N GLY A 397 -8.23 -0.23 -2.35
CA GLY A 397 -7.08 0.66 -2.38
C GLY A 397 -7.45 2.13 -2.49
N GLU A 398 -6.65 2.89 -3.24
CA GLU A 398 -6.73 4.35 -3.29
C GLU A 398 -8.09 4.86 -3.79
N THR A 399 -8.74 4.23 -4.77
CA THR A 399 -10.07 4.65 -5.24
C THR A 399 -11.13 4.53 -4.13
N PHE A 400 -11.04 3.47 -3.32
CA PHE A 400 -11.91 3.31 -2.15
C PHE A 400 -11.57 4.30 -1.04
N ALA A 401 -10.27 4.57 -0.84
CA ALA A 401 -9.79 5.45 0.24
C ALA A 401 -10.06 6.95 -0.01
N ILE A 402 -10.49 7.34 -1.22
CA ILE A 402 -10.91 8.73 -1.47
C ILE A 402 -12.04 9.10 -0.49
N ASP A 403 -11.87 10.23 0.20
CA ASP A 403 -12.78 10.75 1.23
C ASP A 403 -12.98 9.83 2.46
N LYS A 404 -12.06 8.87 2.66
CA LYS A 404 -12.09 7.99 3.83
C LYS A 404 -10.73 8.00 4.53
N TYR A 405 -10.79 7.84 5.85
CA TYR A 405 -9.63 7.58 6.69
C TYR A 405 -9.60 6.10 7.03
N ILE A 406 -8.53 5.41 6.66
CA ILE A 406 -8.38 3.98 6.92
C ILE A 406 -7.44 3.79 8.11
N THR A 407 -7.84 2.97 9.07
CA THR A 407 -7.04 2.65 10.26
C THR A 407 -6.76 1.15 10.33
N LEU A 408 -5.50 0.79 10.48
CA LEU A 408 -5.04 -0.58 10.68
C LEU A 408 -4.70 -0.76 12.17
N ASP A 409 -5.42 -1.63 12.87
CA ASP A 409 -5.22 -1.92 14.29
C ASP A 409 -4.50 -3.27 14.44
N PHE A 410 -3.21 -3.19 14.73
CA PHE A 410 -2.33 -4.37 14.83
C PHE A 410 -2.52 -5.18 16.12
N GLU A 411 -3.09 -4.59 17.17
CA GLU A 411 -3.32 -5.30 18.42
C GLU A 411 -4.62 -6.09 18.40
N ASN A 412 -5.69 -5.47 17.87
CA ASN A 412 -7.01 -6.10 17.85
C ASN A 412 -7.34 -6.76 16.50
N LEU A 413 -6.42 -6.71 15.53
CA LEU A 413 -6.57 -7.27 14.19
C LEU A 413 -7.90 -6.83 13.55
N ARG A 414 -8.05 -5.55 13.30
CA ARG A 414 -9.25 -4.97 12.69
C ARG A 414 -8.90 -3.78 11.79
N VAL A 415 -9.74 -3.52 10.83
CA VAL A 415 -9.69 -2.35 9.96
C VAL A 415 -10.76 -1.36 10.41
N GLY A 416 -10.35 -0.13 10.67
CA GLY A 416 -11.25 0.99 10.92
C GLY A 416 -11.44 1.80 9.65
N ILE A 417 -12.67 2.21 9.38
CA ILE A 417 -13.01 3.12 8.29
C ILE A 417 -13.77 4.30 8.88
N SER A 418 -13.43 5.50 8.45
CA SER A 418 -14.09 6.74 8.88
C SER A 418 -14.32 7.66 7.69
N ASP A 419 -15.31 8.54 7.79
CA ASP A 419 -15.40 9.66 6.87
C ASP A 419 -14.32 10.70 7.20
N VAL A 420 -13.70 11.30 6.17
CA VAL A 420 -12.71 12.36 6.38
C VAL A 420 -13.42 13.71 6.47
N ARG A 421 -12.96 14.52 7.40
CA ARG A 421 -13.32 15.93 7.50
C ARG A 421 -12.25 16.78 6.82
N TRP A 422 -12.55 17.25 5.61
CA TRP A 422 -11.71 18.18 4.86
C TRP A 422 -11.86 19.62 5.30
#